data_0c2877eb9b12c5519008d51b7ea703b5
#
_entry.id   0c2877eb9b12c5519008d51b7ea703b5
#
_cell.length_a   1.000
_cell.length_b   1.000
_cell.length_c   1.000
_cell.angle_alpha   90.00
_cell.angle_beta   90.00
_cell.angle_gamma   90.00
#
_symmetry.space_group_name_H-M   'P 1'
#
loop_
_entity.id
_entity.type
_entity.pdbx_description
1 polymer ?
#
loop_
_entity_poly.entity_id
_entity_poly.type
_entity_poly.pdbx_seq_one_letter_code
_entity_poly.pdbx_strand_id
1 'polypeptide(L)'
;MDEATKQWAIARGLTADVLSQMRVEDGAAQFGDSREAAIVFGYYRDGERVNYKARSLAGKKYKQLSGGEQRFYNLDSVLDGSMDTVWITEGEVDAISLVQCGITAVGGVLSVPTGAPAEASEDAASMNKYTYVLDALDQGLCNVTRYVIATDNDDPGRALRKDLVALLGAAKCWFVDWPDAIKDANEGLVAWGPEQMRLYLSDAQQEWPIAGLYTLDQVPEPPKLELWDCGFPEWDGRVKIAARTLSVMTGFPGHGKTHFSQQVWYNICRSTGIKVALLSAETGIKPHVRKNMRQFFHGKEEYTLTDDQNAEADEWIGEHFVFVNHPNARPTFPWLCEMIEAAHARHGCRAFVLDPWNKLETNFDRRQSTETQWIGECLDDLLDLTRSLDMHIMILAHPAKITDQKAKNLPVDLGSISGSAHWSNRVDQGFSIHREQTTNDDGTRNFRCDFYHVKARFEELGWPCKLPMMLGMDKSFFSTEGVEI
;
A
#
# COMPACT_ATOMS: atom_id res chain seq x y z
N MET A 1 39.45 -24.96 -32.85
CA MET A 1 39.29 -23.51 -33.01
C MET A 1 40.38 -22.94 -33.88
N ASP A 2 40.01 -22.18 -34.89
CA ASP A 2 40.94 -21.47 -35.74
C ASP A 2 41.60 -20.26 -35.03
N GLU A 3 42.64 -19.68 -35.65
CA GLU A 3 43.39 -18.60 -35.02
C GLU A 3 42.55 -17.31 -34.83
N ALA A 4 41.62 -17.02 -35.77
CA ALA A 4 40.77 -15.86 -35.69
C ALA A 4 39.79 -15.97 -34.52
N THR A 5 39.20 -17.17 -34.30
CA THR A 5 38.35 -17.45 -33.16
C THR A 5 39.11 -17.38 -31.83
N LYS A 6 40.36 -17.84 -31.77
CA LYS A 6 41.21 -17.72 -30.60
C LYS A 6 41.47 -16.25 -30.24
N GLN A 7 41.81 -15.42 -31.21
CA GLN A 7 42.04 -13.99 -30.99
C GLN A 7 40.77 -13.29 -30.52
N TRP A 8 39.63 -13.64 -31.11
CA TRP A 8 38.31 -13.11 -30.68
C TRP A 8 38.01 -13.52 -29.23
N ALA A 9 38.29 -14.77 -28.83
CA ALA A 9 38.08 -15.26 -27.48
C ALA A 9 38.96 -14.51 -26.45
N ILE A 10 40.27 -14.38 -26.77
CA ILE A 10 41.25 -13.67 -25.93
C ILE A 10 40.79 -12.22 -25.68
N ALA A 11 40.31 -11.51 -26.73
CA ALA A 11 39.84 -10.14 -26.62
C ALA A 11 38.59 -10.01 -25.70
N ARG A 12 37.92 -11.13 -25.38
CA ARG A 12 36.76 -11.22 -24.51
C ARG A 12 37.04 -11.89 -23.16
N GLY A 13 38.30 -12.13 -22.84
CA GLY A 13 38.67 -12.81 -21.60
C GLY A 13 38.24 -14.28 -21.54
N LEU A 14 37.92 -14.90 -22.68
CA LEU A 14 37.44 -16.28 -22.77
C LEU A 14 38.55 -17.26 -23.14
N THR A 15 38.54 -18.45 -22.59
CA THR A 15 39.46 -19.51 -22.90
C THR A 15 38.88 -20.50 -23.93
N ALA A 16 39.75 -21.18 -24.68
CA ALA A 16 39.32 -22.21 -25.62
C ALA A 16 38.63 -23.38 -24.93
N ASP A 17 38.99 -23.65 -23.72
CA ASP A 17 38.40 -24.73 -22.90
C ASP A 17 36.94 -24.43 -22.56
N VAL A 18 36.62 -23.23 -22.04
CA VAL A 18 35.25 -22.82 -21.75
C VAL A 18 34.39 -22.75 -23.01
N LEU A 19 34.92 -22.24 -24.12
CA LEU A 19 34.20 -22.24 -25.40
C LEU A 19 33.87 -23.69 -25.86
N SER A 20 34.77 -24.63 -25.69
CA SER A 20 34.54 -26.04 -25.99
C SER A 20 33.46 -26.66 -25.09
N GLN A 21 33.54 -26.42 -23.79
CA GLN A 21 32.53 -26.87 -22.82
C GLN A 21 31.13 -26.32 -23.14
N MET A 22 31.06 -25.07 -23.59
CA MET A 22 29.80 -24.40 -23.99
C MET A 22 29.40 -24.70 -25.45
N ARG A 23 30.01 -25.69 -26.10
CA ARG A 23 29.72 -26.18 -27.46
C ARG A 23 29.75 -25.05 -28.52
N VAL A 24 30.76 -24.17 -28.38
CA VAL A 24 31.02 -23.11 -29.38
C VAL A 24 31.92 -23.65 -30.46
N GLU A 25 31.55 -23.43 -31.72
CA GLU A 25 32.24 -23.95 -32.90
C GLU A 25 32.76 -22.82 -33.80
N ASP A 26 33.83 -23.10 -34.52
CA ASP A 26 34.25 -22.30 -35.67
C ASP A 26 33.33 -22.58 -36.85
N GLY A 27 32.99 -21.56 -37.62
CA GLY A 27 32.14 -21.73 -38.79
C GLY A 27 32.23 -20.57 -39.77
N ALA A 28 31.40 -20.62 -40.78
CA ALA A 28 31.20 -19.53 -41.71
C ALA A 28 29.69 -19.41 -42.02
N ALA A 29 29.18 -18.19 -42.00
CA ALA A 29 27.75 -17.93 -42.28
C ALA A 29 27.59 -16.82 -43.35
N GLN A 30 26.47 -16.82 -43.98
CA GLN A 30 26.07 -15.77 -44.95
C GLN A 30 25.50 -14.60 -44.17
N PHE A 31 26.10 -13.42 -44.27
CA PHE A 31 25.64 -12.16 -43.71
C PHE A 31 25.37 -11.16 -44.85
N GLY A 32 24.12 -10.99 -45.22
CA GLY A 32 23.78 -10.28 -46.44
C GLY A 32 24.37 -10.98 -47.68
N ASP A 33 25.11 -10.25 -48.49
CA ASP A 33 25.71 -10.75 -49.72
C ASP A 33 27.13 -11.40 -49.49
N SER A 34 27.68 -11.37 -48.29
CA SER A 34 29.00 -11.90 -48.01
C SER A 34 28.97 -13.12 -47.06
N ARG A 35 29.81 -14.13 -47.39
CA ARG A 35 30.07 -15.26 -46.53
C ARG A 35 31.30 -14.92 -45.67
N GLU A 36 31.14 -14.86 -44.35
CA GLU A 36 32.13 -14.43 -43.41
C GLU A 36 32.46 -15.56 -42.42
N ALA A 37 33.68 -15.57 -41.89
CA ALA A 37 34.02 -16.40 -40.75
C ALA A 37 33.17 -16.01 -39.54
N ALA A 38 32.69 -17.01 -38.81
CA ALA A 38 31.75 -16.82 -37.75
C ALA A 38 31.99 -17.76 -36.58
N ILE A 39 31.62 -17.32 -35.40
CA ILE A 39 31.45 -18.14 -34.23
C ILE A 39 30.02 -18.65 -34.20
N VAL A 40 29.87 -19.95 -33.95
CA VAL A 40 28.58 -20.63 -33.97
C VAL A 40 28.24 -21.15 -32.56
N PHE A 41 27.14 -20.65 -32.04
CA PHE A 41 26.51 -21.10 -30.77
C PHE A 41 25.44 -22.14 -31.17
N GLY A 42 25.62 -23.40 -30.79
CA GLY A 42 24.65 -24.45 -31.05
C GLY A 42 23.58 -24.53 -29.98
N TYR A 43 22.32 -24.70 -30.40
CA TYR A 43 21.19 -24.97 -29.52
C TYR A 43 20.77 -26.41 -29.66
N TYR A 44 20.68 -27.13 -28.57
CA TYR A 44 20.51 -28.57 -28.57
C TYR A 44 19.25 -28.99 -27.83
N ARG A 45 18.63 -30.09 -28.29
CA ARG A 45 17.56 -30.82 -27.60
C ARG A 45 17.91 -32.30 -27.62
N ASP A 46 17.98 -32.91 -26.44
CA ASP A 46 18.34 -34.34 -26.30
C ASP A 46 19.65 -34.70 -27.02
N GLY A 47 20.64 -33.79 -27.02
CA GLY A 47 21.91 -33.92 -27.67
C GLY A 47 21.93 -33.63 -29.18
N GLU A 48 20.78 -33.42 -29.82
CA GLU A 48 20.67 -33.06 -31.24
C GLU A 48 20.60 -31.51 -31.41
N ARG A 49 21.33 -31.00 -32.41
CA ARG A 49 21.31 -29.56 -32.72
C ARG A 49 20.05 -29.15 -33.45
N VAL A 50 19.16 -28.43 -32.78
CA VAL A 50 17.86 -27.97 -33.29
C VAL A 50 17.88 -26.53 -33.83
N ASN A 51 18.90 -25.75 -33.42
CA ASN A 51 19.10 -24.37 -33.90
C ASN A 51 20.59 -23.99 -33.77
N TYR A 52 20.95 -22.88 -34.36
CA TYR A 52 22.25 -22.23 -34.12
C TYR A 52 22.13 -20.72 -34.31
N LYS A 53 23.02 -19.99 -33.64
CA LYS A 53 23.22 -18.56 -33.84
C LYS A 53 24.67 -18.35 -34.23
N ALA A 54 24.89 -17.79 -35.42
CA ALA A 54 26.21 -17.45 -35.93
C ALA A 54 26.46 -15.95 -35.72
N ARG A 55 27.64 -15.62 -35.20
CA ARG A 55 28.14 -14.25 -35.06
C ARG A 55 29.35 -14.06 -35.94
N SER A 56 29.32 -13.02 -36.81
CA SER A 56 30.46 -12.68 -37.66
C SER A 56 31.69 -12.26 -36.81
N LEU A 57 32.86 -12.72 -37.19
CA LEU A 57 34.14 -12.26 -36.63
C LEU A 57 34.53 -10.86 -37.12
N ALA A 58 33.99 -10.42 -38.26
CA ALA A 58 34.28 -9.12 -38.85
C ALA A 58 33.44 -7.95 -38.24
N GLY A 59 32.40 -8.27 -37.44
CA GLY A 59 31.53 -7.21 -36.85
C GLY A 59 30.35 -7.76 -36.04
N LYS A 60 29.49 -6.86 -35.57
CA LYS A 60 28.27 -7.20 -34.82
C LYS A 60 27.15 -7.64 -35.75
N LYS A 61 27.35 -8.69 -36.55
CA LYS A 61 26.30 -9.29 -37.40
C LYS A 61 25.94 -10.66 -36.83
N TYR A 62 24.67 -10.96 -36.80
CA TYR A 62 24.14 -12.23 -36.29
C TYR A 62 23.24 -12.90 -37.34
N LYS A 63 23.19 -14.20 -37.33
CA LYS A 63 22.30 -15.02 -38.14
C LYS A 63 21.87 -16.25 -37.36
N GLN A 64 20.59 -16.54 -37.37
CA GLN A 64 20.03 -17.79 -36.85
C GLN A 64 19.58 -18.69 -38.00
N LEU A 65 19.42 -19.98 -37.69
CA LEU A 65 18.84 -20.95 -38.61
C LEU A 65 17.40 -20.58 -38.93
N SER A 66 17.05 -20.45 -40.23
CA SER A 66 15.67 -20.19 -40.62
C SER A 66 14.78 -21.37 -40.25
N GLY A 67 13.71 -21.15 -39.49
CA GLY A 67 12.84 -22.21 -39.00
C GLY A 67 13.44 -23.04 -37.86
N GLY A 68 14.59 -22.63 -37.31
CA GLY A 68 15.19 -23.28 -36.14
C GLY A 68 14.30 -23.09 -34.88
N GLU A 69 14.33 -24.09 -34.01
CA GLU A 69 13.56 -24.04 -32.76
C GLU A 69 14.01 -22.88 -31.88
N GLN A 70 13.06 -22.10 -31.34
CA GLN A 70 13.34 -21.08 -30.36
C GLN A 70 13.40 -21.72 -28.97
N ARG A 71 14.56 -21.69 -28.35
CA ARG A 71 14.78 -22.20 -26.99
C ARG A 71 15.97 -21.49 -26.33
N PHE A 72 16.09 -21.57 -25.01
CA PHE A 72 17.27 -21.06 -24.35
C PHE A 72 18.55 -21.73 -24.89
N TYR A 73 19.60 -20.93 -25.09
CA TYR A 73 20.93 -21.45 -25.27
C TYR A 73 21.38 -22.25 -24.04
N ASN A 74 21.98 -23.41 -24.26
CA ASN A 74 22.49 -24.30 -23.23
C ASN A 74 21.40 -24.97 -22.36
N LEU A 75 20.12 -25.00 -22.78
CA LEU A 75 19.02 -25.59 -21.98
C LEU A 75 19.27 -27.09 -21.70
N ASP A 76 19.76 -27.88 -22.68
CA ASP A 76 20.06 -29.30 -22.46
C ASP A 76 20.97 -29.53 -21.27
N SER A 77 22.09 -28.77 -21.20
CA SER A 77 23.04 -28.90 -20.09
C SER A 77 22.47 -28.54 -18.74
N VAL A 78 21.46 -27.62 -18.71
CA VAL A 78 20.76 -27.26 -17.48
C VAL A 78 19.77 -28.34 -17.07
N LEU A 79 19.03 -28.91 -18.01
CA LEU A 79 18.05 -29.98 -17.74
C LEU A 79 18.75 -31.31 -17.35
N ASP A 80 19.93 -31.61 -17.89
CA ASP A 80 20.75 -32.75 -17.51
C ASP A 80 21.48 -32.53 -16.17
N GLY A 81 21.59 -31.27 -15.74
CA GLY A 81 22.24 -30.87 -14.50
C GLY A 81 21.35 -31.00 -13.28
N SER A 82 22.00 -31.00 -12.10
CA SER A 82 21.29 -31.00 -10.79
C SER A 82 21.47 -29.67 -10.06
N MET A 83 21.53 -28.56 -10.80
CA MET A 83 21.79 -27.24 -10.21
C MET A 83 20.51 -26.62 -9.66
N ASP A 84 20.53 -26.29 -8.39
CA ASP A 84 19.42 -25.57 -7.74
C ASP A 84 19.32 -24.10 -8.20
N THR A 85 20.45 -23.53 -8.64
CA THR A 85 20.55 -22.13 -9.11
C THR A 85 20.92 -22.08 -10.57
N VAL A 86 20.13 -21.35 -11.37
CA VAL A 86 20.37 -21.12 -12.79
C VAL A 86 20.48 -19.64 -13.08
N TRP A 87 21.56 -19.25 -13.76
CA TRP A 87 21.80 -17.90 -14.24
C TRP A 87 21.21 -17.73 -15.63
N ILE A 88 20.59 -16.58 -15.89
CA ILE A 88 19.98 -16.27 -17.19
C ILE A 88 20.52 -14.94 -17.69
N THR A 89 21.13 -14.95 -18.87
CA THR A 89 21.72 -13.78 -19.53
C THR A 89 20.98 -13.41 -20.81
N GLU A 90 21.24 -12.21 -21.34
CA GLU A 90 20.71 -11.77 -22.63
C GLU A 90 21.48 -12.38 -23.81
N GLY A 91 22.79 -12.49 -23.73
CA GLY A 91 23.66 -12.97 -24.79
C GLY A 91 24.36 -14.27 -24.44
N GLU A 92 24.72 -15.09 -25.49
CA GLU A 92 25.45 -16.33 -25.34
C GLU A 92 26.86 -16.06 -24.78
N VAL A 93 27.50 -14.95 -25.16
CA VAL A 93 28.82 -14.56 -24.70
C VAL A 93 28.80 -14.25 -23.21
N ASP A 94 27.70 -13.65 -22.73
CA ASP A 94 27.51 -13.35 -21.31
C ASP A 94 27.36 -14.63 -20.48
N ALA A 95 26.58 -15.58 -20.99
CA ALA A 95 26.47 -16.91 -20.36
C ALA A 95 27.86 -17.60 -20.25
N ILE A 96 28.63 -17.55 -21.31
CA ILE A 96 30.01 -18.12 -21.33
C ILE A 96 30.90 -17.35 -20.33
N SER A 97 30.76 -16.05 -20.21
CA SER A 97 31.53 -15.21 -19.28
C SER A 97 31.23 -15.56 -17.81
N LEU A 98 30.00 -15.93 -17.48
CA LEU A 98 29.65 -16.41 -16.14
C LEU A 98 30.31 -17.74 -15.81
N VAL A 99 30.39 -18.64 -16.78
CA VAL A 99 31.12 -19.91 -16.62
C VAL A 99 32.65 -19.65 -16.52
N GLN A 100 33.18 -18.76 -17.36
CA GLN A 100 34.61 -18.40 -17.37
C GLN A 100 35.07 -17.81 -16.03
N CYS A 101 34.27 -16.98 -15.39
CA CYS A 101 34.61 -16.42 -14.07
C CYS A 101 34.41 -17.42 -12.92
N GLY A 102 33.79 -18.56 -13.19
CA GLY A 102 33.55 -19.61 -12.18
C GLY A 102 32.45 -19.30 -11.17
N ILE A 103 31.53 -18.38 -11.47
CA ILE A 103 30.36 -18.14 -10.60
C ILE A 103 29.32 -19.26 -10.72
N THR A 104 29.30 -19.94 -11.87
CA THR A 104 28.45 -21.10 -12.14
C THR A 104 29.15 -22.10 -13.04
N ALA A 105 28.69 -23.34 -13.03
CA ALA A 105 29.12 -24.39 -13.99
C ALA A 105 28.28 -24.32 -15.29
N VAL A 106 28.66 -25.07 -16.31
CA VAL A 106 27.95 -25.16 -17.59
C VAL A 106 26.47 -25.52 -17.40
N GLY A 107 26.15 -26.45 -16.49
CA GLY A 107 24.77 -26.85 -16.17
C GLY A 107 23.96 -25.83 -15.36
N GLY A 108 24.50 -24.64 -15.06
CA GLY A 108 23.85 -23.61 -14.27
C GLY A 108 23.64 -22.28 -15.01
N VAL A 109 23.76 -22.25 -16.36
CA VAL A 109 23.61 -21.00 -17.11
C VAL A 109 22.81 -21.17 -18.38
N LEU A 110 21.97 -20.17 -18.67
CA LEU A 110 21.14 -20.03 -19.87
C LEU A 110 21.35 -18.65 -20.52
N SER A 111 21.09 -18.56 -21.83
CA SER A 111 20.91 -17.28 -22.49
C SER A 111 19.63 -17.30 -23.32
N VAL A 112 18.95 -16.14 -23.41
CA VAL A 112 17.75 -16.03 -24.26
C VAL A 112 18.11 -16.14 -25.74
N PRO A 113 17.23 -16.74 -26.57
CA PRO A 113 17.54 -16.96 -27.99
C PRO A 113 17.47 -15.69 -28.84
N THR A 114 16.68 -14.70 -28.40
CA THR A 114 16.43 -13.43 -29.09
C THR A 114 16.82 -12.27 -28.17
N GLY A 115 17.17 -11.13 -28.75
CA GLY A 115 17.52 -9.93 -27.94
C GLY A 115 16.35 -9.44 -27.08
N ALA A 116 16.68 -8.52 -26.16
CA ALA A 116 15.72 -7.93 -25.25
C ALA A 116 14.65 -7.09 -26.00
N PRO A 117 13.42 -7.01 -25.45
CA PRO A 117 12.37 -6.13 -25.96
C PRO A 117 12.67 -4.67 -25.63
N ALA A 118 12.13 -3.74 -26.42
CA ALA A 118 12.25 -2.31 -26.14
C ALA A 118 11.55 -1.91 -24.84
N GLU A 119 10.41 -2.58 -24.54
CA GLU A 119 9.61 -2.34 -23.33
C GLU A 119 9.12 -3.67 -22.75
N ALA A 120 8.92 -3.70 -21.43
CA ALA A 120 8.36 -4.86 -20.74
C ALA A 120 6.90 -5.08 -21.16
N SER A 121 6.47 -6.33 -21.14
CA SER A 121 5.12 -6.74 -21.53
C SER A 121 4.16 -6.65 -20.33
N GLU A 122 2.95 -6.16 -20.55
CA GLU A 122 1.89 -6.18 -19.50
C GLU A 122 1.48 -7.63 -19.15
N ASP A 123 1.46 -8.51 -20.17
CA ASP A 123 1.19 -9.94 -20.01
C ASP A 123 2.21 -10.77 -20.82
N ALA A 124 3.36 -11.04 -20.20
CA ALA A 124 4.44 -11.78 -20.84
C ALA A 124 4.06 -13.23 -21.22
N ALA A 125 3.17 -13.86 -20.45
CA ALA A 125 2.76 -15.25 -20.66
C ALA A 125 1.90 -15.44 -21.93
N SER A 126 1.17 -14.41 -22.34
CA SER A 126 0.35 -14.46 -23.57
C SER A 126 1.14 -14.15 -24.84
N MET A 127 2.43 -13.76 -24.74
CA MET A 127 3.22 -13.35 -25.89
C MET A 127 3.97 -14.50 -26.55
N ASN A 128 3.71 -14.72 -27.83
CA ASN A 128 4.36 -15.76 -28.63
C ASN A 128 5.90 -15.72 -28.58
N LYS A 129 6.50 -14.54 -28.37
CA LYS A 129 7.98 -14.40 -28.26
C LYS A 129 8.60 -15.12 -27.07
N TYR A 130 7.80 -15.46 -26.03
CA TYR A 130 8.24 -16.14 -24.82
C TYR A 130 7.79 -17.61 -24.70
N THR A 131 7.19 -18.17 -25.74
CA THR A 131 6.79 -19.59 -25.75
C THR A 131 7.94 -20.50 -25.35
N TYR A 132 9.18 -20.18 -25.74
CA TYR A 132 10.36 -20.96 -25.39
C TYR A 132 10.64 -21.01 -23.86
N VAL A 133 10.21 -20.01 -23.09
CA VAL A 133 10.32 -20.01 -21.62
C VAL A 133 9.33 -21.01 -21.04
N LEU A 134 8.06 -20.96 -21.51
CA LEU A 134 7.01 -21.88 -21.07
C LEU A 134 7.36 -23.33 -21.43
N ASP A 135 7.85 -23.56 -22.66
CA ASP A 135 8.33 -24.86 -23.11
C ASP A 135 9.49 -25.39 -22.25
N ALA A 136 10.42 -24.52 -21.84
CA ALA A 136 11.51 -24.90 -20.96
C ALA A 136 11.03 -25.26 -19.54
N LEU A 137 10.05 -24.51 -19.01
CA LEU A 137 9.43 -24.83 -17.71
C LEU A 137 8.75 -26.21 -17.76
N ASP A 138 8.02 -26.53 -18.83
CA ASP A 138 7.36 -27.82 -19.05
C ASP A 138 8.39 -28.96 -19.21
N GLN A 139 9.57 -28.68 -19.76
CA GLN A 139 10.67 -29.64 -19.90
C GLN A 139 11.42 -29.90 -18.57
N GLY A 140 11.14 -29.19 -17.52
CA GLY A 140 11.75 -29.42 -16.20
C GLY A 140 12.50 -28.22 -15.61
N LEU A 141 12.63 -27.11 -16.33
CA LEU A 141 13.24 -25.89 -15.79
C LEU A 141 12.47 -25.39 -14.55
N CYS A 142 11.18 -25.71 -14.40
CA CYS A 142 10.36 -25.38 -13.24
C CYS A 142 10.88 -26.01 -11.92
N ASN A 143 11.71 -27.06 -11.97
CA ASN A 143 12.31 -27.69 -10.80
C ASN A 143 13.45 -26.87 -10.19
N VAL A 144 14.01 -25.91 -10.92
CA VAL A 144 15.01 -24.95 -10.41
C VAL A 144 14.40 -24.13 -9.28
N THR A 145 15.15 -24.01 -8.19
CA THR A 145 14.68 -23.27 -7.00
C THR A 145 15.05 -21.79 -7.03
N ARG A 146 16.09 -21.43 -7.80
CA ARG A 146 16.61 -20.07 -7.86
C ARG A 146 17.06 -19.69 -9.27
N TYR A 147 16.51 -18.60 -9.80
CA TYR A 147 16.95 -17.97 -11.04
C TYR A 147 17.69 -16.67 -10.73
N VAL A 148 18.91 -16.50 -11.26
CA VAL A 148 19.66 -15.24 -11.17
C VAL A 148 19.68 -14.60 -12.55
N ILE A 149 18.97 -13.50 -12.71
CA ILE A 149 18.79 -12.83 -13.99
C ILE A 149 19.88 -11.76 -14.14
N ALA A 150 20.82 -12.00 -15.06
CA ALA A 150 21.98 -11.16 -15.34
C ALA A 150 21.88 -10.59 -16.77
N THR A 151 20.79 -9.86 -17.05
CA THR A 151 20.59 -9.15 -18.32
C THR A 151 21.40 -7.86 -18.39
N ASP A 152 21.50 -7.27 -19.58
CA ASP A 152 22.21 -6.02 -19.82
C ASP A 152 21.72 -4.87 -18.93
N ASN A 153 22.62 -3.95 -18.58
CA ASN A 153 22.34 -2.77 -17.76
C ASN A 153 21.81 -1.61 -18.61
N ASP A 154 20.84 -1.87 -19.46
CA ASP A 154 20.15 -0.86 -20.26
C ASP A 154 18.62 -1.04 -20.17
N ASP A 155 17.84 -0.13 -20.78
CA ASP A 155 16.38 -0.20 -20.69
C ASP A 155 15.80 -1.50 -21.28
N PRO A 156 16.26 -1.98 -22.45
CA PRO A 156 15.84 -3.28 -22.97
C PRO A 156 16.16 -4.45 -22.04
N GLY A 157 17.37 -4.50 -21.45
CA GLY A 157 17.77 -5.53 -20.49
C GLY A 157 16.91 -5.52 -19.23
N ARG A 158 16.56 -4.34 -18.72
CA ARG A 158 15.61 -4.16 -17.61
C ARG A 158 14.20 -4.62 -17.98
N ALA A 159 13.75 -4.38 -19.22
CA ALA A 159 12.47 -4.85 -19.72
C ALA A 159 12.43 -6.39 -19.80
N LEU A 160 13.47 -7.00 -20.38
CA LEU A 160 13.60 -8.46 -20.43
C LEU A 160 13.59 -9.09 -19.04
N ARG A 161 14.30 -8.48 -18.07
CA ARG A 161 14.31 -8.92 -16.68
C ARG A 161 12.91 -8.99 -16.08
N LYS A 162 12.09 -7.95 -16.26
CA LYS A 162 10.71 -7.94 -15.79
C LYS A 162 9.86 -9.04 -16.42
N ASP A 163 9.97 -9.23 -17.73
CA ASP A 163 9.24 -10.28 -18.43
C ASP A 163 9.65 -11.68 -17.96
N LEU A 164 10.95 -11.94 -17.78
CA LEU A 164 11.44 -13.21 -17.25
C LEU A 164 10.96 -13.48 -15.82
N VAL A 165 10.97 -12.47 -14.94
CA VAL A 165 10.45 -12.61 -13.58
C VAL A 165 8.96 -12.94 -13.57
N ALA A 166 8.16 -12.32 -14.44
CA ALA A 166 6.74 -12.63 -14.57
C ALA A 166 6.47 -14.08 -15.01
N LEU A 167 7.35 -14.63 -15.88
CA LEU A 167 7.23 -15.99 -16.38
C LEU A 167 7.76 -17.05 -15.42
N LEU A 168 8.90 -16.79 -14.76
CA LEU A 168 9.59 -17.74 -13.89
C LEU A 168 9.05 -17.74 -12.45
N GLY A 169 8.31 -16.68 -12.07
CA GLY A 169 7.77 -16.47 -10.74
C GLY A 169 8.72 -15.67 -9.84
N ALA A 170 8.26 -14.51 -9.38
CA ALA A 170 9.05 -13.55 -8.59
C ALA A 170 9.73 -14.16 -7.36
N ALA A 171 9.06 -15.12 -6.71
CA ALA A 171 9.57 -15.79 -5.50
C ALA A 171 10.86 -16.61 -5.72
N LYS A 172 11.17 -16.96 -6.97
CA LYS A 172 12.36 -17.72 -7.34
C LYS A 172 13.42 -16.89 -8.04
N CYS A 173 13.20 -15.57 -8.20
CA CYS A 173 14.05 -14.71 -9.01
C CYS A 173 14.91 -13.78 -8.17
N TRP A 174 16.18 -13.74 -8.53
CA TRP A 174 17.19 -12.76 -8.14
C TRP A 174 17.69 -12.05 -9.40
N PHE A 175 18.30 -10.90 -9.24
CA PHE A 175 18.91 -10.20 -10.36
C PHE A 175 20.29 -9.65 -9.97
N VAL A 176 21.12 -9.39 -10.98
CA VAL A 176 22.39 -8.73 -10.79
C VAL A 176 22.20 -7.22 -10.98
N ASP A 177 22.67 -6.46 -9.99
CA ASP A 177 22.73 -5.00 -10.07
C ASP A 177 24.10 -4.61 -10.56
N TRP A 178 24.23 -4.32 -11.86
CA TRP A 178 25.47 -3.93 -12.48
C TRP A 178 25.79 -2.47 -12.15
N PRO A 179 27.07 -2.12 -11.90
CA PRO A 179 27.45 -0.71 -11.77
C PRO A 179 27.34 0.03 -13.11
N ASP A 180 27.15 1.35 -13.07
CA ASP A 180 26.92 2.17 -14.26
C ASP A 180 27.99 2.01 -15.35
N ALA A 181 29.23 1.69 -14.96
CA ALA A 181 30.35 1.52 -15.88
C ALA A 181 30.36 0.17 -16.60
N ILE A 182 29.51 -0.79 -16.25
CA ILE A 182 29.48 -2.16 -16.80
C ILE A 182 28.11 -2.41 -17.40
N LYS A 183 28.10 -2.74 -18.69
CA LYS A 183 26.86 -3.00 -19.39
C LYS A 183 26.37 -4.46 -19.21
N ASP A 184 27.28 -5.42 -19.36
CA ASP A 184 26.96 -6.85 -19.41
C ASP A 184 28.03 -7.72 -18.74
N ALA A 185 27.78 -9.01 -18.66
CA ALA A 185 28.70 -9.96 -18.01
C ALA A 185 30.03 -10.08 -18.73
N ASN A 186 30.05 -9.96 -20.06
CA ASN A 186 31.32 -10.04 -20.80
C ASN A 186 32.18 -8.77 -20.59
N GLU A 187 31.57 -7.61 -20.57
CA GLU A 187 32.28 -6.38 -20.25
C GLU A 187 32.88 -6.41 -18.84
N GLY A 188 32.09 -6.91 -17.85
CA GLY A 188 32.60 -7.13 -16.49
C GLY A 188 33.80 -8.10 -16.43
N LEU A 189 33.74 -9.21 -17.17
CA LEU A 189 34.86 -10.18 -17.26
C LEU A 189 36.11 -9.52 -17.84
N VAL A 190 35.98 -8.75 -18.91
CA VAL A 190 37.11 -8.07 -19.57
C VAL A 190 37.70 -6.98 -18.67
N ALA A 191 36.86 -6.21 -18.00
CA ALA A 191 37.27 -5.07 -17.16
C ALA A 191 37.96 -5.53 -15.86
N TRP A 192 37.48 -6.59 -15.22
CA TRP A 192 37.90 -6.98 -13.87
C TRP A 192 38.71 -8.27 -13.83
N GLY A 193 38.62 -9.10 -14.87
CA GLY A 193 39.13 -10.46 -14.86
C GLY A 193 38.24 -11.44 -14.08
N PRO A 194 38.46 -12.75 -14.22
CA PRO A 194 37.53 -13.78 -13.74
C PRO A 194 37.37 -13.80 -12.23
N GLU A 195 38.43 -13.63 -11.47
CA GLU A 195 38.38 -13.71 -10.00
C GLU A 195 37.59 -12.54 -9.39
N GLN A 196 37.91 -11.30 -9.81
CA GLN A 196 37.24 -10.11 -9.30
C GLN A 196 35.77 -10.08 -9.71
N MET A 197 35.48 -10.51 -10.96
CA MET A 197 34.10 -10.64 -11.43
C MET A 197 33.31 -11.65 -10.58
N ARG A 198 33.90 -12.80 -10.27
CA ARG A 198 33.27 -13.83 -9.43
C ARG A 198 32.96 -13.29 -8.04
N LEU A 199 33.89 -12.56 -7.41
CA LEU A 199 33.69 -11.93 -6.12
C LEU A 199 32.53 -10.92 -6.17
N TYR A 200 32.54 -10.03 -7.18
CA TYR A 200 31.47 -9.07 -7.39
C TYR A 200 30.10 -9.75 -7.52
N LEU A 201 29.98 -10.75 -8.40
CA LEU A 201 28.72 -11.45 -8.63
C LEU A 201 28.23 -12.24 -7.41
N SER A 202 29.11 -12.63 -6.49
CA SER A 202 28.68 -13.27 -5.23
C SER A 202 27.89 -12.32 -4.33
N ASP A 203 28.22 -11.02 -4.35
CA ASP A 203 27.61 -10.01 -3.48
C ASP A 203 26.53 -9.16 -4.19
N ALA A 204 26.59 -9.06 -5.52
CA ALA A 204 25.72 -8.18 -6.32
C ALA A 204 24.33 -8.76 -6.64
N GLN A 205 24.02 -9.96 -6.13
CA GLN A 205 22.74 -10.60 -6.35
C GLN A 205 21.69 -10.02 -5.38
N GLN A 206 20.64 -9.43 -5.93
CA GLN A 206 19.53 -8.90 -5.15
C GLN A 206 18.27 -9.74 -5.38
N GLU A 207 17.49 -9.95 -4.33
CA GLU A 207 16.19 -10.59 -4.44
C GLU A 207 15.24 -9.70 -5.25
N TRP A 208 14.42 -10.32 -6.12
CA TRP A 208 13.38 -9.56 -6.79
C TRP A 208 12.34 -9.09 -5.76
N PRO A 209 12.05 -7.78 -5.68
CA PRO A 209 11.12 -7.27 -4.69
C PRO A 209 9.70 -7.80 -4.94
N ILE A 210 9.09 -8.38 -3.92
CA ILE A 210 7.71 -8.84 -3.93
C ILE A 210 6.88 -7.83 -3.13
N ALA A 211 5.89 -7.22 -3.78
CA ALA A 211 5.02 -6.26 -3.12
C ALA A 211 4.33 -6.90 -1.90
N GLY A 212 4.47 -6.28 -0.74
CA GLY A 212 3.92 -6.77 0.52
C GLY A 212 4.84 -7.71 1.33
N LEU A 213 6.00 -8.09 0.79
CA LEU A 213 7.01 -8.86 1.51
C LEU A 213 8.27 -8.01 1.70
N TYR A 214 8.56 -7.64 2.94
CA TYR A 214 9.68 -6.77 3.29
C TYR A 214 10.46 -7.32 4.48
N THR A 215 11.77 -7.14 4.45
CA THR A 215 12.59 -7.23 5.66
C THR A 215 12.45 -5.93 6.46
N LEU A 216 12.85 -5.91 7.73
CA LEU A 216 12.65 -4.75 8.61
C LEU A 216 13.27 -3.46 8.06
N ASP A 217 14.42 -3.54 7.42
CA ASP A 217 15.12 -2.43 6.78
C ASP A 217 14.45 -1.92 5.49
N GLN A 218 13.61 -2.76 4.87
CA GLN A 218 12.85 -2.45 3.65
C GLN A 218 11.44 -1.92 3.94
N VAL A 219 10.92 -2.12 5.18
CA VAL A 219 9.61 -1.59 5.56
C VAL A 219 9.65 -0.07 5.55
N PRO A 220 8.82 0.60 4.74
CA PRO A 220 8.78 2.05 4.75
C PRO A 220 8.28 2.56 6.09
N GLU A 221 8.95 3.57 6.63
CA GLU A 221 8.51 4.25 7.86
C GLU A 221 7.09 4.80 7.67
N PRO A 222 6.16 4.50 8.59
CA PRO A 222 4.82 5.05 8.51
C PRO A 222 4.88 6.57 8.72
N PRO A 223 4.02 7.35 8.05
CA PRO A 223 3.93 8.78 8.31
C PRO A 223 3.54 9.00 9.77
N LYS A 224 4.18 9.99 10.43
CA LYS A 224 3.87 10.37 11.80
C LYS A 224 2.42 10.82 11.91
N LEU A 225 1.73 10.37 12.97
CA LEU A 225 0.37 10.81 13.24
C LEU A 225 0.38 12.29 13.62
N GLU A 226 -0.46 13.08 12.96
CA GLU A 226 -0.77 14.44 13.37
C GLU A 226 -1.82 14.38 14.48
N LEU A 227 -1.41 14.77 15.69
CA LEU A 227 -2.22 14.65 16.91
C LEU A 227 -2.89 15.99 17.25
N TRP A 228 -4.15 15.93 17.63
CA TRP A 228 -4.95 17.08 18.02
C TRP A 228 -5.48 16.92 19.43
N ASP A 229 -5.33 17.98 20.24
CA ASP A 229 -5.91 18.05 21.58
C ASP A 229 -7.38 18.40 21.52
N CYS A 230 -8.19 17.73 22.33
CA CYS A 230 -9.65 17.95 22.36
C CYS A 230 -10.06 19.31 22.98
N GLY A 231 -9.09 20.09 23.49
CA GLY A 231 -9.30 21.41 24.04
C GLY A 231 -9.79 21.43 25.50
N PHE A 232 -9.53 20.35 26.22
CA PHE A 232 -9.78 20.24 27.67
C PHE A 232 -8.42 20.05 28.37
N PRO A 233 -7.85 21.09 29.00
CA PRO A 233 -6.49 21.04 29.55
C PRO A 233 -6.25 19.89 30.53
N GLU A 234 -7.26 19.51 31.30
CA GLU A 234 -7.18 18.42 32.27
C GLU A 234 -7.13 17.02 31.61
N TRP A 235 -7.38 16.96 30.30
CA TRP A 235 -7.29 15.72 29.52
C TRP A 235 -5.91 15.50 28.90
N ASP A 236 -4.97 16.44 29.12
CA ASP A 236 -3.65 16.38 28.47
C ASP A 236 -2.99 15.01 28.61
N GLY A 237 -2.56 14.48 27.48
CA GLY A 237 -1.99 13.15 27.36
C GLY A 237 -2.95 11.98 27.49
N ARG A 238 -4.17 12.16 27.98
CA ARG A 238 -5.14 11.06 28.20
C ARG A 238 -6.00 10.77 26.97
N VAL A 239 -6.35 11.81 26.21
CA VAL A 239 -7.17 11.69 24.99
C VAL A 239 -6.66 12.67 23.94
N LYS A 240 -6.24 12.13 22.81
CA LYS A 240 -5.92 12.89 21.59
C LYS A 240 -6.66 12.28 20.41
N ILE A 241 -6.98 13.09 19.43
CA ILE A 241 -7.52 12.66 18.14
C ILE A 241 -6.40 12.82 17.12
N ALA A 242 -6.33 11.95 16.12
CA ALA A 242 -5.29 12.01 15.11
C ALA A 242 -5.86 11.94 13.70
N ALA A 243 -5.17 12.58 12.75
CA ALA A 243 -5.35 12.27 11.33
C ALA A 243 -5.09 10.78 11.07
N ARG A 244 -5.62 10.23 9.99
CA ARG A 244 -5.46 8.83 9.58
C ARG A 244 -6.09 7.80 10.53
N THR A 245 -7.05 8.24 11.37
CA THR A 245 -7.72 7.37 12.34
C THR A 245 -9.24 7.46 12.23
N LEU A 246 -9.90 6.36 12.59
CA LEU A 246 -11.35 6.24 12.67
C LEU A 246 -11.78 6.15 14.14
N SER A 247 -12.69 7.01 14.55
CA SER A 247 -13.27 6.95 15.90
C SER A 247 -14.78 6.77 15.88
N VAL A 248 -15.30 6.16 16.93
CA VAL A 248 -16.74 6.07 17.18
C VAL A 248 -17.10 6.59 18.56
N MET A 249 -18.16 7.38 18.64
CA MET A 249 -18.74 7.86 19.89
C MET A 249 -20.15 7.31 20.07
N THR A 250 -20.40 6.71 21.22
CA THR A 250 -21.73 6.18 21.59
C THR A 250 -22.25 6.81 22.89
N GLY A 251 -23.45 6.47 23.25
CA GLY A 251 -24.15 6.95 24.45
C GLY A 251 -25.65 7.03 24.21
N PHE A 252 -26.45 7.07 25.25
CA PHE A 252 -27.92 7.14 25.12
C PHE A 252 -28.40 8.45 24.46
N PRO A 253 -29.58 8.42 23.82
CA PRO A 253 -30.23 9.65 23.36
C PRO A 253 -30.35 10.68 24.47
N GLY A 254 -30.08 11.94 24.19
CA GLY A 254 -30.15 13.02 25.16
C GLY A 254 -28.97 13.18 26.13
N HIS A 255 -27.97 12.29 26.07
CA HIS A 255 -26.76 12.39 26.91
C HIS A 255 -25.71 13.40 26.41
N GLY A 256 -25.94 14.05 25.26
CA GLY A 256 -25.11 15.17 24.80
C GLY A 256 -24.07 14.84 23.74
N LYS A 257 -24.09 13.64 23.10
CA LYS A 257 -23.13 13.23 22.09
C LYS A 257 -22.87 14.28 21.01
N THR A 258 -23.92 14.70 20.33
CA THR A 258 -23.88 15.69 19.25
C THR A 258 -23.25 17.00 19.69
N HIS A 259 -23.70 17.53 20.82
CA HIS A 259 -23.21 18.81 21.37
C HIS A 259 -21.72 18.71 21.76
N PHE A 260 -21.36 17.64 22.44
CA PHE A 260 -19.97 17.38 22.84
C PHE A 260 -19.04 17.19 21.64
N SER A 261 -19.43 16.39 20.65
CA SER A 261 -18.68 16.21 19.41
C SER A 261 -18.46 17.55 18.69
N GLN A 262 -19.49 18.38 18.59
CA GLN A 262 -19.39 19.71 17.99
C GLN A 262 -18.40 20.59 18.75
N GLN A 263 -18.40 20.56 20.08
CA GLN A 263 -17.46 21.33 20.90
C GLN A 263 -16.02 20.85 20.73
N VAL A 264 -15.77 19.53 20.72
CA VAL A 264 -14.42 18.97 20.48
C VAL A 264 -13.88 19.45 19.14
N TRP A 265 -14.68 19.35 18.08
CA TRP A 265 -14.24 19.79 16.75
C TRP A 265 -14.09 21.30 16.65
N TYR A 266 -14.93 22.08 17.33
CA TYR A 266 -14.72 23.51 17.47
C TYR A 266 -13.37 23.82 18.14
N ASN A 267 -13.04 23.17 19.24
CA ASN A 267 -11.80 23.37 19.97
C ASN A 267 -10.58 23.03 19.09
N ILE A 268 -10.63 21.88 18.39
CA ILE A 268 -9.59 21.46 17.46
C ILE A 268 -9.40 22.47 16.33
N CYS A 269 -10.47 22.89 15.66
CA CYS A 269 -10.40 23.93 14.63
C CYS A 269 -9.81 25.22 15.15
N ARG A 270 -10.19 25.63 16.36
CA ARG A 270 -9.71 26.87 17.00
C ARG A 270 -8.21 26.82 17.31
N SER A 271 -7.69 25.68 17.70
CA SER A 271 -6.26 25.51 18.06
C SER A 271 -5.35 25.23 16.88
N THR A 272 -5.86 24.57 15.83
CA THR A 272 -5.05 24.05 14.72
C THR A 272 -5.31 24.75 13.38
N GLY A 273 -6.46 25.40 13.21
CA GLY A 273 -6.89 25.99 11.95
C GLY A 273 -7.36 24.99 10.89
N ILE A 274 -7.50 23.71 11.22
CA ILE A 274 -8.00 22.70 10.26
C ILE A 274 -9.47 22.95 9.92
N LYS A 275 -9.90 22.37 8.78
CA LYS A 275 -11.31 22.37 8.36
C LYS A 275 -11.94 21.01 8.63
N VAL A 276 -13.20 21.04 9.04
CA VAL A 276 -13.99 19.85 9.39
C VAL A 276 -15.28 19.82 8.58
N ALA A 277 -15.58 18.68 7.97
CA ALA A 277 -16.89 18.44 7.36
C ALA A 277 -17.82 17.76 8.36
N LEU A 278 -19.07 18.23 8.44
CA LEU A 278 -20.09 17.74 9.36
C LEU A 278 -21.36 17.34 8.61
N LEU A 279 -21.66 16.03 8.61
CA LEU A 279 -22.97 15.51 8.20
C LEU A 279 -23.85 15.37 9.44
N SER A 280 -24.84 16.26 9.59
CA SER A 280 -25.80 16.22 10.70
C SER A 280 -27.18 15.83 10.18
N ALA A 281 -27.52 14.55 10.30
CA ALA A 281 -28.77 14.00 9.76
C ALA A 281 -29.96 14.05 10.74
N GLU A 282 -29.72 14.32 12.03
CA GLU A 282 -30.78 14.48 13.04
C GLU A 282 -31.00 15.94 13.46
N THR A 283 -29.93 16.71 13.47
CA THR A 283 -29.96 18.08 13.95
C THR A 283 -29.82 19.06 12.80
N GLY A 284 -30.80 19.92 12.59
CA GLY A 284 -30.73 20.90 11.51
C GLY A 284 -29.54 21.85 11.66
N ILE A 285 -28.81 22.05 10.57
CA ILE A 285 -27.64 22.93 10.54
C ILE A 285 -28.03 24.33 10.99
N LYS A 286 -29.06 24.90 10.38
CA LYS A 286 -29.73 26.11 10.82
C LYS A 286 -31.12 25.72 11.38
N PRO A 287 -31.48 26.16 12.62
CA PRO A 287 -30.70 27.04 13.50
C PRO A 287 -29.72 26.28 14.45
N HIS A 288 -29.85 24.97 14.66
CA HIS A 288 -29.35 24.29 15.86
C HIS A 288 -27.81 24.16 15.91
N VAL A 289 -27.17 23.59 14.87
CA VAL A 289 -25.69 23.45 14.83
C VAL A 289 -25.04 24.83 14.87
N ARG A 290 -25.54 25.78 14.04
CA ARG A 290 -25.04 27.15 14.02
C ARG A 290 -25.15 27.83 15.39
N LYS A 291 -26.27 27.65 16.08
CA LYS A 291 -26.44 28.16 17.44
C LYS A 291 -25.35 27.67 18.38
N ASN A 292 -25.11 26.34 18.43
CA ASN A 292 -24.08 25.76 19.29
C ASN A 292 -22.70 26.34 18.97
N MET A 293 -22.34 26.43 17.68
CA MET A 293 -21.03 26.96 17.26
C MET A 293 -20.86 28.44 17.64
N ARG A 294 -21.89 29.29 17.49
CA ARG A 294 -21.86 30.68 17.94
C ARG A 294 -21.63 30.77 19.45
N GLN A 295 -22.32 29.92 20.24
CA GLN A 295 -22.14 29.85 21.68
C GLN A 295 -20.69 29.44 22.06
N PHE A 296 -20.10 28.44 21.38
CA PHE A 296 -18.69 28.06 21.61
C PHE A 296 -17.74 29.21 21.28
N PHE A 297 -18.00 29.94 20.19
CA PHE A 297 -17.14 31.02 19.73
C PHE A 297 -17.07 32.18 20.74
N HIS A 298 -18.20 32.58 21.30
CA HIS A 298 -18.29 33.72 22.23
C HIS A 298 -18.29 33.31 23.71
N GLY A 299 -18.42 32.01 24.04
CA GLY A 299 -18.54 31.54 25.42
C GLY A 299 -19.84 32.08 26.11
N LYS A 300 -20.90 32.36 25.36
CA LYS A 300 -22.13 32.95 25.83
C LYS A 300 -23.36 32.34 25.17
N GLU A 301 -24.51 32.42 25.81
CA GLU A 301 -25.77 32.00 25.18
C GLU A 301 -26.14 32.86 23.98
N GLU A 302 -26.60 32.21 22.88
CA GLU A 302 -26.88 32.88 21.59
C GLU A 302 -27.84 34.09 21.73
N TYR A 303 -28.85 33.99 22.56
CA TYR A 303 -29.82 35.09 22.74
C TYR A 303 -29.22 36.35 23.39
N THR A 304 -27.98 36.26 23.93
CA THR A 304 -27.24 37.40 24.48
C THR A 304 -26.30 38.04 23.45
N LEU A 305 -26.12 37.43 22.29
CA LEU A 305 -25.21 37.90 21.25
C LEU A 305 -25.86 39.03 20.43
N THR A 306 -25.06 40.02 20.08
CA THR A 306 -25.46 41.06 19.12
C THR A 306 -25.41 40.53 17.67
N ASP A 307 -26.02 41.26 16.74
CA ASP A 307 -25.97 40.90 15.32
C ASP A 307 -24.53 40.87 14.78
N ASP A 308 -23.67 41.81 15.20
CA ASP A 308 -22.25 41.85 14.81
C ASP A 308 -21.50 40.65 15.36
N GLN A 309 -21.73 40.24 16.61
CA GLN A 309 -21.13 39.05 17.20
C GLN A 309 -21.62 37.79 16.49
N ASN A 310 -22.87 37.72 16.11
CA ASN A 310 -23.40 36.62 15.32
C ASN A 310 -22.76 36.53 13.94
N ALA A 311 -22.54 37.69 13.29
CA ALA A 311 -21.86 37.74 11.98
C ALA A 311 -20.40 37.33 12.06
N GLU A 312 -19.66 37.80 13.07
CA GLU A 312 -18.27 37.39 13.33
C GLU A 312 -18.14 35.85 13.53
N ALA A 313 -19.02 35.28 14.34
CA ALA A 313 -19.03 33.83 14.54
C ALA A 313 -19.39 33.07 13.26
N ASP A 314 -20.36 33.54 12.49
CA ASP A 314 -20.76 32.92 11.21
C ASP A 314 -19.64 32.95 10.18
N GLU A 315 -18.83 34.01 10.10
CA GLU A 315 -17.65 34.11 9.24
C GLU A 315 -16.63 33.05 9.63
N TRP A 316 -16.25 32.97 10.91
CA TRP A 316 -15.32 31.96 11.41
C TRP A 316 -15.84 30.54 11.18
N ILE A 317 -17.12 30.26 11.41
CA ILE A 317 -17.76 28.97 11.14
C ILE A 317 -17.63 28.63 9.65
N GLY A 318 -17.88 29.59 8.75
CA GLY A 318 -17.78 29.41 7.31
C GLY A 318 -16.35 29.08 6.83
N GLU A 319 -15.33 29.56 7.53
CA GLU A 319 -13.94 29.27 7.23
C GLU A 319 -13.49 27.85 7.65
N HIS A 320 -14.06 27.32 8.74
CA HIS A 320 -13.57 26.09 9.38
C HIS A 320 -14.51 24.89 9.23
N PHE A 321 -15.80 25.12 8.96
CA PHE A 321 -16.79 24.04 8.86
C PHE A 321 -17.43 23.95 7.48
N VAL A 322 -17.46 22.76 6.93
CA VAL A 322 -18.19 22.40 5.72
C VAL A 322 -19.39 21.55 6.12
N PHE A 323 -20.59 21.99 5.79
CA PHE A 323 -21.81 21.26 6.16
C PHE A 323 -22.27 20.39 5.01
N VAL A 324 -22.40 19.09 5.28
CA VAL A 324 -22.89 18.10 4.34
C VAL A 324 -24.37 17.84 4.63
N ASN A 325 -25.22 18.00 3.62
CA ASN A 325 -26.65 17.79 3.74
C ASN A 325 -27.14 16.97 2.55
N HIS A 326 -27.76 15.83 2.81
CA HIS A 326 -28.31 14.99 1.76
C HIS A 326 -29.62 15.57 1.24
N PRO A 327 -29.79 15.72 -0.09
CA PRO A 327 -31.02 16.31 -0.67
C PRO A 327 -32.28 15.47 -0.42
N ASN A 328 -32.12 14.17 -0.18
CA ASN A 328 -33.18 13.21 0.10
C ASN A 328 -33.10 12.69 1.55
N ALA A 329 -34.12 11.98 2.01
CA ALA A 329 -34.29 11.65 3.43
C ALA A 329 -33.26 10.68 4.02
N ARG A 330 -32.55 9.88 3.20
CA ARG A 330 -31.57 8.86 3.68
C ARG A 330 -30.35 8.79 2.79
N PRO A 331 -29.15 9.15 3.31
CA PRO A 331 -27.90 8.98 2.61
C PRO A 331 -27.51 7.50 2.53
N THR A 332 -26.97 7.08 1.39
CA THR A 332 -26.37 5.75 1.21
C THR A 332 -24.90 5.77 1.61
N PHE A 333 -24.33 4.60 1.89
CA PHE A 333 -22.90 4.52 2.24
C PHE A 333 -21.97 4.95 1.08
N PRO A 334 -22.17 4.55 -0.20
CA PRO A 334 -21.36 5.07 -1.30
C PRO A 334 -21.41 6.58 -1.43
N TRP A 335 -22.60 7.19 -1.29
CA TRP A 335 -22.72 8.64 -1.30
C TRP A 335 -21.95 9.30 -0.14
N LEU A 336 -21.94 8.68 1.05
CA LEU A 336 -21.15 9.17 2.18
C LEU A 336 -19.66 9.21 1.82
N CYS A 337 -19.12 8.15 1.21
CA CYS A 337 -17.72 8.09 0.77
C CYS A 337 -17.41 9.20 -0.25
N GLU A 338 -18.27 9.41 -1.24
CA GLU A 338 -18.13 10.52 -2.20
C GLU A 338 -18.09 11.89 -1.51
N MET A 339 -18.90 12.10 -0.46
CA MET A 339 -18.91 13.37 0.28
C MET A 339 -17.66 13.57 1.12
N ILE A 340 -17.10 12.50 1.70
CA ILE A 340 -15.83 12.54 2.42
C ILE A 340 -14.70 12.95 1.46
N GLU A 341 -14.60 12.29 0.32
CA GLU A 341 -13.60 12.61 -0.72
C GLU A 341 -13.77 14.05 -1.25
N ALA A 342 -15.01 14.46 -1.54
CA ALA A 342 -15.30 15.81 -2.01
C ALA A 342 -14.97 16.89 -0.97
N ALA A 343 -15.27 16.65 0.31
CA ALA A 343 -14.95 17.57 1.40
C ALA A 343 -13.43 17.74 1.53
N HIS A 344 -12.67 16.65 1.41
CA HIS A 344 -11.21 16.72 1.38
C HIS A 344 -10.69 17.46 0.14
N ALA A 345 -11.05 17.00 -1.06
CA ALA A 345 -10.48 17.49 -2.31
C ALA A 345 -10.85 18.95 -2.63
N ARG A 346 -12.08 19.39 -2.31
CA ARG A 346 -12.57 20.73 -2.66
C ARG A 346 -12.35 21.78 -1.57
N HIS A 347 -12.41 21.36 -0.31
CA HIS A 347 -12.37 22.28 0.83
C HIS A 347 -11.16 22.09 1.73
N GLY A 348 -10.34 21.05 1.51
CA GLY A 348 -9.17 20.74 2.34
C GLY A 348 -9.55 20.28 3.75
N CYS A 349 -10.72 19.66 3.93
CA CYS A 349 -11.13 19.14 5.22
C CYS A 349 -10.16 18.05 5.69
N ARG A 350 -9.77 18.12 6.96
CA ARG A 350 -8.89 17.18 7.64
C ARG A 350 -9.65 16.22 8.56
N ALA A 351 -10.91 16.49 8.78
CA ALA A 351 -11.81 15.59 9.51
C ALA A 351 -13.21 15.58 8.92
N PHE A 352 -13.91 14.46 9.12
CA PHE A 352 -15.32 14.29 8.78
C PHE A 352 -16.08 13.72 9.96
N VAL A 353 -17.23 14.30 10.28
CA VAL A 353 -18.10 13.86 11.39
C VAL A 353 -19.44 13.40 10.83
N LEU A 354 -19.78 12.16 11.10
CA LEU A 354 -21.08 11.57 10.76
C LEU A 354 -21.97 11.49 12.01
N ASP A 355 -23.07 12.24 12.03
CA ASP A 355 -24.00 12.30 13.16
C ASP A 355 -25.48 12.16 12.72
N PRO A 356 -26.10 10.98 12.98
CA PRO A 356 -25.54 9.71 13.43
C PRO A 356 -25.47 8.65 12.32
N TRP A 357 -24.72 7.55 12.55
CA TRP A 357 -24.67 6.37 11.69
C TRP A 357 -26.05 5.78 11.37
N ASN A 358 -26.92 5.73 12.37
CA ASN A 358 -28.23 5.07 12.27
C ASN A 358 -29.20 5.75 11.27
N LYS A 359 -28.80 6.87 10.65
CA LYS A 359 -29.57 7.55 9.57
C LYS A 359 -29.10 7.13 8.17
N LEU A 360 -28.00 6.42 8.04
CA LEU A 360 -27.62 5.85 6.76
C LEU A 360 -28.61 4.77 6.34
N GLU A 361 -28.85 4.69 5.05
CA GLU A 361 -29.64 3.60 4.47
C GLU A 361 -28.82 2.31 4.50
N THR A 362 -29.39 1.28 5.15
CA THR A 362 -28.82 -0.06 5.17
C THR A 362 -29.11 -0.74 3.83
N ASN A 363 -28.19 -0.65 2.89
CA ASN A 363 -28.36 -1.20 1.55
C ASN A 363 -27.40 -2.36 1.33
N PHE A 364 -27.79 -3.56 1.77
CA PHE A 364 -27.08 -4.80 1.50
C PHE A 364 -28.07 -5.91 1.07
N ASP A 365 -27.58 -6.83 0.25
CA ASP A 365 -28.39 -8.00 -0.14
C ASP A 365 -28.49 -8.98 1.05
N ARG A 366 -29.64 -9.01 1.68
CA ARG A 366 -29.93 -9.89 2.83
C ARG A 366 -29.80 -11.39 2.52
N ARG A 367 -29.66 -11.76 1.25
CA ARG A 367 -29.41 -13.16 0.84
C ARG A 367 -27.93 -13.50 0.85
N GLN A 368 -27.06 -12.48 0.74
CA GLN A 368 -25.61 -12.65 0.62
C GLN A 368 -24.85 -12.21 1.87
N SER A 369 -25.35 -11.23 2.63
CA SER A 369 -24.68 -10.71 3.81
C SER A 369 -25.64 -10.39 4.96
N THR A 370 -25.07 -10.30 6.15
CA THR A 370 -25.77 -9.84 7.36
C THR A 370 -25.49 -8.37 7.60
N GLU A 371 -26.35 -7.68 8.37
CA GLU A 371 -26.11 -6.30 8.80
C GLU A 371 -24.73 -6.15 9.49
N THR A 372 -24.34 -7.13 10.28
CA THR A 372 -23.04 -7.16 10.96
C THR A 372 -21.87 -7.18 9.97
N GLN A 373 -21.95 -8.02 8.94
CA GLN A 373 -20.92 -8.08 7.89
C GLN A 373 -20.84 -6.77 7.10
N TRP A 374 -21.98 -6.23 6.70
CA TRP A 374 -22.07 -4.95 5.98
C TRP A 374 -21.45 -3.81 6.79
N ILE A 375 -21.76 -3.70 8.11
CA ILE A 375 -21.12 -2.70 8.98
C ILE A 375 -19.60 -2.90 8.99
N GLY A 376 -19.15 -4.17 9.05
CA GLY A 376 -17.73 -4.47 9.00
C GLY A 376 -17.06 -3.94 7.74
N GLU A 377 -17.62 -4.23 6.57
CA GLU A 377 -17.13 -3.75 5.27
C GLU A 377 -17.10 -2.21 5.22
N CYS A 378 -18.18 -1.56 5.62
CA CYS A 378 -18.23 -0.10 5.69
C CYS A 378 -17.13 0.50 6.60
N LEU A 379 -16.85 -0.12 7.74
CA LEU A 379 -15.82 0.38 8.66
C LEU A 379 -14.41 0.17 8.09
N ASP A 380 -14.17 -0.89 7.34
CA ASP A 380 -12.89 -1.11 6.64
C ASP A 380 -12.69 -0.05 5.55
N ASP A 381 -13.72 0.20 4.71
CA ASP A 381 -13.66 1.24 3.68
C ASP A 381 -13.42 2.64 4.29
N LEU A 382 -14.08 2.97 5.40
CA LEU A 382 -13.83 4.23 6.11
C LEU A 382 -12.41 4.32 6.68
N LEU A 383 -11.87 3.22 7.21
CA LEU A 383 -10.48 3.15 7.66
C LEU A 383 -9.50 3.40 6.51
N ASP A 384 -9.75 2.83 5.35
CA ASP A 384 -8.92 3.04 4.17
C ASP A 384 -9.01 4.49 3.67
N LEU A 385 -10.20 5.09 3.70
CA LEU A 385 -10.38 6.51 3.41
C LEU A 385 -9.60 7.41 4.40
N THR A 386 -9.60 7.10 5.71
CA THR A 386 -8.81 7.89 6.67
C THR A 386 -7.33 7.91 6.31
N ARG A 387 -6.80 6.78 5.87
CA ARG A 387 -5.38 6.60 5.55
C ARG A 387 -4.98 7.20 4.22
N SER A 388 -5.82 7.01 3.19
CA SER A 388 -5.57 7.50 1.83
C SER A 388 -5.70 9.02 1.73
N LEU A 389 -6.66 9.62 2.46
CA LEU A 389 -6.92 11.05 2.45
C LEU A 389 -6.21 11.81 3.59
N ASP A 390 -5.45 11.11 4.44
CA ASP A 390 -4.78 11.71 5.60
C ASP A 390 -5.73 12.54 6.48
N MET A 391 -6.91 12.00 6.79
CA MET A 391 -7.93 12.70 7.57
C MET A 391 -8.48 11.82 8.71
N HIS A 392 -9.18 12.44 9.65
CA HIS A 392 -9.91 11.73 10.70
C HIS A 392 -11.38 11.56 10.30
N ILE A 393 -11.96 10.41 10.62
CA ILE A 393 -13.43 10.22 10.54
C ILE A 393 -13.96 9.89 11.93
N MET A 394 -14.95 10.67 12.39
CA MET A 394 -15.66 10.40 13.63
C MET A 394 -17.11 10.00 13.34
N ILE A 395 -17.53 8.87 13.88
CA ILE A 395 -18.90 8.38 13.75
C ILE A 395 -19.62 8.50 15.09
N LEU A 396 -20.78 9.12 15.11
CA LEU A 396 -21.70 9.05 16.25
C LEU A 396 -22.71 7.94 16.00
N ALA A 397 -22.79 6.98 16.93
CA ALA A 397 -23.69 5.83 16.81
C ALA A 397 -24.54 5.67 18.07
N HIS A 398 -25.82 5.30 17.86
CA HIS A 398 -26.70 4.97 18.98
C HIS A 398 -26.52 3.54 19.43
N PRO A 399 -26.61 3.26 20.75
CA PRO A 399 -26.64 1.89 21.23
C PRO A 399 -27.89 1.15 20.75
N ALA A 400 -27.82 -0.16 20.70
CA ALA A 400 -28.98 -1.01 20.49
C ALA A 400 -30.02 -0.75 21.62
N LYS A 401 -31.30 -1.07 21.36
CA LYS A 401 -32.35 -0.88 22.37
C LYS A 401 -32.07 -1.72 23.62
N ILE A 402 -31.74 -1.04 24.72
CA ILE A 402 -31.61 -1.67 26.02
C ILE A 402 -32.97 -1.62 26.71
N THR A 403 -33.53 -2.79 27.04
CA THR A 403 -34.83 -2.92 27.69
C THR A 403 -34.74 -2.90 29.22
N ASP A 404 -33.59 -3.27 29.78
CA ASP A 404 -33.37 -3.24 31.22
C ASP A 404 -33.14 -1.80 31.70
N GLN A 405 -33.99 -1.35 32.61
CA GLN A 405 -33.88 -0.02 33.22
C GLN A 405 -32.60 0.15 34.06
N LYS A 406 -32.10 -0.90 34.73
CA LYS A 406 -30.85 -0.82 35.49
C LYS A 406 -29.65 -0.66 34.56
N ALA A 407 -29.67 -1.30 33.40
CA ALA A 407 -28.63 -1.16 32.39
C ALA A 407 -28.58 0.23 31.75
N LYS A 408 -29.68 0.99 31.77
CA LYS A 408 -29.73 2.39 31.30
C LYS A 408 -28.97 3.38 32.19
N ASN A 409 -28.74 3.00 33.44
CA ASN A 409 -27.98 3.82 34.39
C ASN A 409 -26.48 3.51 34.36
N LEU A 410 -26.03 2.63 33.48
CA LEU A 410 -24.60 2.32 33.27
C LEU A 410 -24.11 2.93 31.94
N PRO A 411 -22.83 3.30 31.88
CA PRO A 411 -22.26 3.77 30.62
C PRO A 411 -22.34 2.65 29.58
N VAL A 412 -22.69 2.99 28.35
CA VAL A 412 -22.68 2.07 27.22
C VAL A 412 -21.26 1.99 26.66
N ASP A 413 -20.87 0.80 26.24
CA ASP A 413 -19.61 0.55 25.55
C ASP A 413 -19.83 0.37 24.03
N LEU A 414 -18.75 0.14 23.29
CA LEU A 414 -18.83 -0.11 21.84
C LEU A 414 -19.57 -1.41 21.52
N GLY A 415 -19.55 -2.37 22.44
CA GLY A 415 -20.31 -3.62 22.33
C GLY A 415 -21.81 -3.43 22.38
N SER A 416 -22.27 -2.30 22.89
CA SER A 416 -23.70 -1.94 22.97
C SER A 416 -24.27 -1.37 21.67
N ILE A 417 -23.43 -1.05 20.67
CA ILE A 417 -23.87 -0.55 19.36
C ILE A 417 -24.38 -1.72 18.51
N SER A 418 -25.45 -1.54 17.73
CA SER A 418 -25.95 -2.56 16.80
C SER A 418 -24.85 -3.01 15.84
N GLY A 419 -24.71 -4.32 15.58
CA GLY A 419 -23.59 -4.91 14.83
C GLY A 419 -22.26 -4.92 15.59
N SER A 420 -22.29 -4.95 16.88
CA SER A 420 -21.35 -4.52 17.90
C SER A 420 -19.91 -5.05 17.83
N ALA A 421 -19.67 -6.30 17.44
CA ALA A 421 -18.33 -6.88 17.42
C ALA A 421 -17.37 -6.09 16.52
N HIS A 422 -17.85 -5.59 15.39
CA HIS A 422 -17.04 -4.83 14.45
C HIS A 422 -16.71 -3.41 14.94
N TRP A 423 -17.62 -2.74 15.66
CA TRP A 423 -17.36 -1.44 16.26
C TRP A 423 -16.17 -1.49 17.23
N SER A 424 -16.12 -2.52 18.07
CA SER A 424 -14.99 -2.68 18.99
C SER A 424 -13.69 -3.07 18.28
N ASN A 425 -13.74 -3.90 17.24
CA ASN A 425 -12.55 -4.49 16.65
C ASN A 425 -11.87 -3.59 15.61
N ARG A 426 -12.64 -2.84 14.81
CA ARG A 426 -12.13 -2.15 13.62
C ARG A 426 -11.74 -0.70 13.84
N VAL A 427 -12.47 0.06 14.68
CA VAL A 427 -12.13 1.46 14.93
C VAL A 427 -10.82 1.62 15.70
N ASP A 428 -10.13 2.74 15.51
CA ASP A 428 -8.89 3.05 16.23
C ASP A 428 -9.16 3.62 17.61
N GLN A 429 -10.23 4.42 17.75
CA GLN A 429 -10.67 4.97 19.03
C GLN A 429 -12.16 4.77 19.28
N GLY A 430 -12.50 4.60 20.54
CA GLY A 430 -13.87 4.49 20.99
C GLY A 430 -14.17 5.38 22.16
N PHE A 431 -15.31 6.05 22.09
CA PHE A 431 -15.76 6.98 23.11
C PHE A 431 -17.18 6.67 23.55
N SER A 432 -17.48 6.95 24.81
CA SER A 432 -18.84 6.91 25.34
C SER A 432 -19.11 8.14 26.21
N ILE A 433 -20.33 8.67 26.09
CA ILE A 433 -20.80 9.78 26.92
C ILE A 433 -22.00 9.31 27.72
N HIS A 434 -21.96 9.53 29.02
CA HIS A 434 -22.98 9.06 29.94
C HIS A 434 -23.40 10.12 30.95
N ARG A 435 -24.71 10.21 31.20
CA ARG A 435 -25.35 10.98 32.27
C ARG A 435 -26.13 10.02 33.15
N GLU A 436 -25.68 9.86 34.40
CA GLU A 436 -26.30 8.92 35.32
C GLU A 436 -27.73 9.31 35.67
N GLN A 437 -27.93 10.61 35.92
CA GLN A 437 -29.25 11.18 36.22
C GLN A 437 -29.42 12.55 35.49
N THR A 438 -30.62 12.84 35.03
CA THR A 438 -30.95 14.14 34.42
C THR A 438 -31.49 15.13 35.45
N THR A 439 -31.85 14.65 36.64
CA THR A 439 -32.41 15.43 37.76
C THR A 439 -31.79 14.94 39.05
N ASN A 440 -31.36 15.85 39.92
CA ASN A 440 -30.90 15.55 41.26
C ASN A 440 -32.06 15.18 42.18
N ASP A 441 -31.76 14.63 43.37
CA ASP A 441 -32.78 14.19 44.33
C ASP A 441 -33.64 15.36 44.86
N ASP A 442 -33.13 16.57 44.81
CA ASP A 442 -33.84 17.81 45.20
C ASP A 442 -34.71 18.39 44.09
N GLY A 443 -34.81 17.71 42.95
CA GLY A 443 -35.54 18.14 41.76
C GLY A 443 -34.80 19.14 40.86
N THR A 444 -33.58 19.55 41.21
CA THR A 444 -32.76 20.38 40.36
C THR A 444 -32.15 19.58 39.19
N ARG A 445 -31.78 20.27 38.12
CA ARG A 445 -31.22 19.61 36.96
C ARG A 445 -29.78 19.21 37.20
N ASN A 446 -29.44 17.93 36.90
CA ASN A 446 -28.09 17.47 36.92
C ASN A 446 -27.36 17.82 35.61
N PHE A 447 -26.26 18.55 35.70
CA PHE A 447 -25.42 18.97 34.57
C PHE A 447 -24.14 18.13 34.45
N ARG A 448 -23.87 17.22 35.40
CA ARG A 448 -22.72 16.31 35.36
C ARG A 448 -22.88 15.33 34.21
N CYS A 449 -21.77 15.09 33.54
CA CYS A 449 -21.68 14.15 32.46
C CYS A 449 -20.30 13.46 32.52
N ASP A 450 -20.27 12.17 32.33
CA ASP A 450 -19.02 11.42 32.30
C ASP A 450 -18.69 11.09 30.85
N PHE A 451 -17.46 11.43 30.44
CA PHE A 451 -16.88 10.98 29.18
C PHE A 451 -15.98 9.80 29.45
N TYR A 452 -16.06 8.79 28.59
CA TYR A 452 -15.25 7.60 28.66
C TYR A 452 -14.47 7.43 27.37
N HIS A 453 -13.15 7.39 27.46
CA HIS A 453 -12.28 6.88 26.43
C HIS A 453 -12.23 5.37 26.60
N VAL A 454 -13.00 4.62 25.80
CA VAL A 454 -13.18 3.17 26.02
C VAL A 454 -12.22 2.31 25.22
N LYS A 455 -11.60 2.90 24.17
CA LYS A 455 -10.62 2.23 23.33
C LYS A 455 -9.61 3.23 22.74
N ALA A 456 -8.32 2.90 22.82
CA ALA A 456 -7.24 3.48 22.02
C ALA A 456 -6.42 2.33 21.41
N ARG A 457 -6.21 2.35 20.10
CA ARG A 457 -5.39 1.34 19.41
C ARG A 457 -3.90 1.69 19.48
N PHE A 458 -3.57 2.97 19.49
CA PHE A 458 -2.21 3.50 19.51
C PHE A 458 -2.00 4.29 20.80
N GLU A 459 -0.82 4.17 21.43
CA GLU A 459 -0.48 4.87 22.68
C GLU A 459 -0.52 6.39 22.52
N GLU A 460 -0.21 6.90 21.34
CA GLU A 460 -0.23 8.33 21.03
C GLU A 460 -1.63 8.95 21.15
N LEU A 461 -2.69 8.13 21.03
CA LEU A 461 -4.08 8.56 21.15
C LEU A 461 -4.53 8.67 22.63
N GLY A 462 -3.68 8.25 23.56
CA GLY A 462 -3.97 8.17 24.98
C GLY A 462 -4.37 6.76 25.42
N TRP A 463 -5.08 6.66 26.53
CA TRP A 463 -5.47 5.36 27.11
C TRP A 463 -6.90 5.35 27.62
N PRO A 464 -7.54 4.17 27.75
CA PRO A 464 -8.88 4.07 28.30
C PRO A 464 -8.99 4.68 29.70
N CYS A 465 -9.90 5.63 29.86
CA CYS A 465 -10.10 6.35 31.11
C CYS A 465 -11.53 6.95 31.20
N LYS A 466 -11.90 7.33 32.44
CA LYS A 466 -13.12 8.09 32.72
C LYS A 466 -12.72 9.52 33.01
N LEU A 467 -13.39 10.47 32.35
CA LEU A 467 -13.16 11.90 32.50
C LEU A 467 -14.47 12.59 32.80
N PRO A 468 -14.72 12.99 34.06
CA PRO A 468 -15.93 13.68 34.42
C PRO A 468 -15.95 15.12 33.87
N MET A 469 -17.13 15.59 33.47
CA MET A 469 -17.36 16.92 32.92
C MET A 469 -18.64 17.53 33.47
N MET A 470 -18.75 18.85 33.37
CA MET A 470 -19.97 19.59 33.62
C MET A 470 -20.43 20.28 32.34
N LEU A 471 -21.71 20.13 32.00
CA LEU A 471 -22.34 21.04 31.04
C LEU A 471 -22.68 22.33 31.78
N GLY A 472 -22.30 23.49 31.24
CA GLY A 472 -22.63 24.78 31.84
C GLY A 472 -24.13 24.91 32.14
N MET A 473 -24.47 25.65 33.21
CA MET A 473 -25.87 25.85 33.60
C MET A 473 -26.70 26.48 32.50
N ASP A 474 -26.09 27.32 31.67
CA ASP A 474 -26.60 27.90 30.44
C ASP A 474 -26.65 26.92 29.24
N LYS A 475 -26.12 25.67 29.42
CA LYS A 475 -25.99 24.64 28.41
C LYS A 475 -25.16 25.04 27.18
N SER A 476 -24.28 26.02 27.34
CA SER A 476 -23.49 26.56 26.25
C SER A 476 -22.33 25.62 25.87
N PHE A 477 -21.58 25.08 26.84
CA PHE A 477 -20.42 24.21 26.60
C PHE A 477 -20.16 23.27 27.78
N PHE A 478 -19.41 22.19 27.50
CA PHE A 478 -18.84 21.32 28.52
C PHE A 478 -17.52 21.90 29.06
N SER A 479 -17.29 21.74 30.35
CA SER A 479 -16.04 22.11 30.99
C SER A 479 -15.65 21.07 32.05
N THR A 480 -14.38 21.05 32.40
CA THR A 480 -13.81 20.24 33.48
C THR A 480 -13.64 21.07 34.77
N GLU A 481 -13.90 22.37 34.72
CA GLU A 481 -13.80 23.24 35.90
C GLU A 481 -14.77 22.81 37.01
N GLY A 482 -14.24 22.72 38.25
CA GLY A 482 -15.00 22.33 39.43
C GLY A 482 -15.38 20.84 39.48
N VAL A 483 -14.76 20.01 38.68
CA VAL A 483 -14.95 18.56 38.66
C VAL A 483 -13.62 17.90 39.13
N GLU A 484 -13.66 17.06 40.17
CA GLU A 484 -12.51 16.22 40.52
C GLU A 484 -12.31 15.13 39.46
N ILE A 485 -11.10 15.08 38.89
CA ILE A 485 -10.71 14.16 37.82
C ILE A 485 -9.84 13.02 38.36
#